data_deb1880d3e7b5a18bf363aec1299f7d9
#
_entry.id   deb1880d3e7b5a18bf363aec1299f7d9
#
_cell.length_a   1.000
_cell.length_b   1.000
_cell.length_c   1.000
_cell.angle_alpha   90.00
_cell.angle_beta   90.00
_cell.angle_gamma   90.00
#
_symmetry.space_group_name_H-M   'P 1'
#
loop_
_entity.id
_entity.type
_entity.pdbx_description
1 polymer ?
#
loop_
_entity_poly.entity_id
_entity_poly.type
_entity_poly.pdbx_seq_one_letter_code
_entity_poly.pdbx_strand_id
1 'polypeptide(L)'
;MQVGEEESLEQQSKTMQHSEDIKSSLYEVDSNLSDESTGIITRLYRSLSAIKSIADVLPQAEDITERLDNTYIELKDISSEVSDMLENIEYDPQELERINNRLDAIYTLQQKHHVNSVEELVRLQEDYKATLDNVANS
;
A
#
# COMPACT_ATOMS: atom_id res chain seq x y z
N MET A 1 3.32 21.95 16.55
CA MET A 1 3.96 21.10 15.53
C MET A 1 5.13 20.34 16.13
N GLN A 2 5.32 19.12 15.67
CA GLN A 2 6.43 18.28 16.12
C GLN A 2 7.46 18.14 15.00
N VAL A 3 8.72 17.97 15.37
CA VAL A 3 9.80 17.70 14.43
C VAL A 3 9.51 16.38 13.70
N GLY A 4 9.62 16.39 12.37
CA GLY A 4 9.31 15.22 11.54
C GLY A 4 7.85 15.06 11.15
N GLU A 5 6.94 15.90 11.67
CA GLU A 5 5.50 15.82 11.36
C GLU A 5 5.24 15.98 9.85
N GLU A 6 5.89 16.93 9.20
CA GLU A 6 5.74 17.20 7.77
C GLU A 6 6.07 15.96 6.94
N GLU A 7 7.22 15.34 7.19
CA GLU A 7 7.66 14.15 6.45
C GLU A 7 6.73 12.97 6.67
N SER A 8 6.29 12.75 7.90
CA SER A 8 5.36 11.69 8.24
C SER A 8 4.01 11.88 7.55
N LEU A 9 3.47 13.11 7.57
CA LEU A 9 2.20 13.44 6.93
C LEU A 9 2.28 13.33 5.41
N GLU A 10 3.39 13.76 4.81
CA GLU A 10 3.62 13.63 3.37
C GLU A 10 3.64 12.18 2.93
N GLN A 11 4.30 11.31 3.69
CA GLN A 11 4.34 9.88 3.40
C GLN A 11 2.96 9.24 3.53
N GLN A 12 2.21 9.57 4.58
CA GLN A 12 0.85 9.07 4.78
C GLN A 12 -0.09 9.54 3.68
N SER A 13 -0.04 10.82 3.31
CA SER A 13 -0.85 11.38 2.23
C SER A 13 -0.56 10.68 0.90
N LYS A 14 0.71 10.48 0.57
CA LYS A 14 1.13 9.80 -0.66
C LYS A 14 0.61 8.37 -0.70
N THR A 15 0.74 7.64 0.39
CA THR A 15 0.25 6.27 0.50
C THR A 15 -1.27 6.21 0.33
N MET A 16 -1.99 7.12 0.97
CA MET A 16 -3.46 7.17 0.88
C MET A 16 -3.97 7.59 -0.49
N GLN A 17 -3.28 8.51 -1.17
CA GLN A 17 -3.65 8.92 -2.52
C GLN A 17 -3.53 7.77 -3.52
N HIS A 18 -2.57 6.89 -3.32
CA HIS A 18 -2.38 5.72 -4.18
C HIS A 18 -3.17 4.49 -3.74
N SER A 19 -3.81 4.52 -2.57
CA SER A 19 -4.50 3.35 -2.02
C SER A 19 -5.63 2.83 -2.91
N GLU A 20 -6.34 3.73 -3.59
CA GLU A 20 -7.42 3.33 -4.49
C GLU A 20 -6.89 2.63 -5.74
N ASP A 21 -5.80 3.14 -6.31
CA ASP A 21 -5.11 2.50 -7.43
C ASP A 21 -4.51 1.14 -7.02
N ILE A 22 -3.93 1.08 -5.84
CA ILE A 22 -3.39 -0.16 -5.27
C ILE A 22 -4.51 -1.18 -5.09
N LYS A 23 -5.63 -0.78 -4.49
CA LYS A 23 -6.80 -1.65 -4.33
C LYS A 23 -7.33 -2.14 -5.66
N SER A 24 -7.50 -1.25 -6.62
CA SER A 24 -8.02 -1.60 -7.94
C SER A 24 -7.12 -2.64 -8.62
N SER A 25 -5.82 -2.44 -8.58
CA SER A 25 -4.86 -3.39 -9.16
C SER A 25 -4.88 -4.73 -8.45
N LEU A 26 -4.94 -4.74 -7.12
CA LEU A 26 -5.01 -5.98 -6.35
C LEU A 26 -6.35 -6.71 -6.57
N TYR A 27 -7.46 -5.99 -6.69
CA TYR A 27 -8.75 -6.58 -7.04
C TYR A 27 -8.73 -7.23 -8.41
N GLU A 28 -8.09 -6.60 -9.38
CA GLU A 28 -7.94 -7.18 -10.71
C GLU A 28 -7.14 -8.48 -10.65
N VAL A 29 -6.02 -8.49 -9.94
CA VAL A 29 -5.22 -9.71 -9.76
C VAL A 29 -6.02 -10.78 -9.04
N ASP A 30 -6.68 -10.44 -7.93
CA ASP A 30 -7.49 -11.37 -7.15
C ASP A 30 -8.63 -11.96 -7.98
N SER A 31 -9.36 -11.15 -8.72
CA SER A 31 -10.45 -11.59 -9.58
C SER A 31 -9.95 -12.52 -10.68
N ASN A 32 -8.85 -12.17 -11.34
CA ASN A 32 -8.27 -12.99 -12.40
C ASN A 32 -7.78 -14.34 -11.87
N LEU A 33 -7.28 -14.38 -10.65
CA LEU A 33 -6.77 -15.61 -10.05
C LEU A 33 -7.89 -16.47 -9.45
N SER A 34 -8.86 -15.86 -8.77
CA SER A 34 -9.80 -16.56 -7.90
C SER A 34 -11.21 -16.72 -8.45
N ASP A 35 -11.53 -16.19 -9.63
CA ASP A 35 -12.86 -16.37 -10.21
C ASP A 35 -13.19 -17.86 -10.34
N GLU A 36 -14.38 -18.24 -9.88
CA GLU A 36 -14.77 -19.65 -9.81
C GLU A 36 -14.88 -20.34 -11.17
N SER A 37 -15.20 -19.60 -12.22
CA SER A 37 -15.42 -20.17 -13.55
C SER A 37 -14.33 -19.80 -14.56
N THR A 38 -13.82 -18.57 -14.50
CA THR A 38 -12.86 -18.05 -15.48
C THR A 38 -11.49 -17.73 -14.89
N GLY A 39 -11.32 -17.93 -13.59
CA GLY A 39 -10.06 -17.66 -12.91
C GLY A 39 -8.92 -18.53 -13.37
N ILE A 40 -7.71 -18.00 -13.28
CA ILE A 40 -6.48 -18.70 -13.69
C ILE A 40 -6.32 -19.99 -12.88
N ILE A 41 -6.58 -19.95 -11.57
CA ILE A 41 -6.46 -21.10 -10.68
C ILE A 41 -7.39 -22.24 -11.12
N THR A 42 -8.65 -21.91 -11.41
CA THR A 42 -9.63 -22.90 -11.89
C THR A 42 -9.20 -23.50 -13.22
N ARG A 43 -8.75 -22.66 -14.15
CA ARG A 43 -8.29 -23.13 -15.47
C ARG A 43 -7.02 -23.94 -15.37
N LEU A 44 -6.10 -23.56 -14.50
CA LEU A 44 -4.88 -24.30 -14.23
C LEU A 44 -5.20 -25.68 -13.63
N TYR A 45 -6.16 -25.74 -12.69
CA TYR A 45 -6.62 -27.01 -12.12
C TYR A 45 -7.20 -27.93 -13.18
N ARG A 46 -7.99 -27.41 -14.12
CA ARG A 46 -8.54 -28.18 -15.23
C ARG A 46 -7.44 -28.74 -16.12
N SER A 47 -6.43 -27.92 -16.41
CA SER A 47 -5.27 -28.34 -17.20
C SER A 47 -4.47 -29.40 -16.47
N LEU A 48 -4.26 -29.24 -15.16
CA LEU A 48 -3.58 -30.23 -14.33
C LEU A 48 -4.34 -31.57 -14.32
N SER A 49 -5.66 -31.53 -14.17
CA SER A 49 -6.50 -32.74 -14.22
C SER A 49 -6.44 -33.42 -15.57
N ALA A 50 -6.45 -32.63 -16.64
CA ALA A 50 -6.35 -33.19 -18.00
C ALA A 50 -5.01 -33.87 -18.23
N ILE A 51 -3.88 -33.28 -17.84
CA ILE A 51 -2.56 -33.85 -18.01
C ILE A 51 -2.37 -35.10 -17.13
N LYS A 52 -2.89 -35.07 -15.90
CA LYS A 52 -2.88 -36.25 -15.01
C LYS A 52 -3.57 -37.46 -15.64
N SER A 53 -4.69 -37.21 -16.32
CA SER A 53 -5.49 -38.28 -16.91
C SER A 53 -4.75 -39.05 -18.02
N ILE A 54 -3.75 -38.46 -18.67
CA ILE A 54 -2.97 -39.08 -19.75
C ILE A 54 -1.56 -39.46 -19.32
N ALA A 55 -1.13 -39.15 -18.11
CA ALA A 55 0.22 -39.43 -17.63
C ALA A 55 0.52 -40.94 -17.61
N ASP A 56 -0.48 -41.79 -17.37
CA ASP A 56 -0.33 -43.24 -17.36
C ASP A 56 -0.03 -43.80 -18.74
N VAL A 57 -0.52 -43.16 -19.80
CA VAL A 57 -0.33 -43.63 -21.18
C VAL A 57 0.73 -42.85 -21.95
N LEU A 58 1.13 -41.69 -21.42
CA LEU A 58 2.18 -40.84 -22.00
C LEU A 58 3.20 -40.52 -20.92
N PRO A 59 4.26 -41.31 -20.77
CA PRO A 59 5.26 -41.10 -19.70
C PRO A 59 5.89 -39.70 -19.69
N GLN A 60 6.02 -39.06 -20.85
CA GLN A 60 6.55 -37.70 -20.98
C GLN A 60 5.67 -36.65 -20.25
N ALA A 61 4.40 -36.99 -20.00
CA ALA A 61 3.49 -36.10 -19.30
C ALA A 61 3.71 -36.06 -17.77
N GLU A 62 4.46 -37.03 -17.21
CA GLU A 62 4.71 -37.04 -15.76
C GLU A 62 5.46 -35.81 -15.28
N ASP A 63 6.52 -35.40 -15.98
CA ASP A 63 7.30 -34.21 -15.61
C ASP A 63 6.45 -32.94 -15.71
N ILE A 64 5.68 -32.81 -16.77
CA ILE A 64 4.78 -31.66 -16.96
C ILE A 64 3.71 -31.63 -15.87
N THR A 65 3.16 -32.79 -15.50
CA THR A 65 2.17 -32.92 -14.43
C THR A 65 2.73 -32.42 -13.10
N GLU A 66 3.94 -32.85 -12.75
CA GLU A 66 4.60 -32.41 -11.52
C GLU A 66 4.85 -30.91 -11.51
N ARG A 67 5.33 -30.36 -12.63
CA ARG A 67 5.60 -28.93 -12.75
C ARG A 67 4.32 -28.10 -12.69
N LEU A 68 3.24 -28.55 -13.32
CA LEU A 68 1.94 -27.89 -13.23
C LEU A 68 1.35 -27.97 -11.82
N ASP A 69 1.52 -29.10 -11.15
CA ASP A 69 1.07 -29.25 -9.76
C ASP A 69 1.79 -28.27 -8.84
N ASN A 70 3.10 -28.14 -8.98
CA ASN A 70 3.89 -27.18 -8.21
C ASN A 70 3.48 -25.74 -8.53
N THR A 71 3.20 -25.44 -9.78
CA THR A 71 2.71 -24.12 -10.20
C THR A 71 1.32 -23.83 -9.62
N TYR A 72 0.46 -24.81 -9.58
CA TYR A 72 -0.87 -24.71 -9.00
C TYR A 72 -0.79 -24.38 -7.51
N ILE A 73 0.06 -25.07 -6.77
CA ILE A 73 0.28 -24.84 -5.34
C ILE A 73 0.81 -23.42 -5.11
N GLU A 74 1.81 -23.00 -5.89
CA GLU A 74 2.40 -21.66 -5.80
C GLU A 74 1.37 -20.56 -6.13
N LEU A 75 0.57 -20.79 -7.18
CA LEU A 75 -0.44 -19.82 -7.58
C LEU A 75 -1.54 -19.67 -6.54
N LYS A 76 -1.94 -20.73 -5.87
CA LYS A 76 -2.88 -20.68 -4.75
C LYS A 76 -2.30 -19.89 -3.57
N ASP A 77 -1.02 -20.06 -3.29
CA ASP A 77 -0.33 -19.33 -2.24
C ASP A 77 -0.27 -17.82 -2.57
N ILE A 78 0.08 -17.49 -3.81
CA ILE A 78 0.06 -16.10 -4.29
C ILE A 78 -1.34 -15.49 -4.15
N SER A 79 -2.37 -16.23 -4.54
CA SER A 79 -3.76 -15.77 -4.43
C SER A 79 -4.14 -15.47 -2.96
N SER A 80 -3.71 -16.33 -2.05
CA SER A 80 -3.93 -16.11 -0.61
C SER A 80 -3.22 -14.85 -0.12
N GLU A 81 -1.98 -14.62 -0.53
CA GLU A 81 -1.23 -13.41 -0.18
C GLU A 81 -1.89 -12.15 -0.73
N VAL A 82 -2.36 -12.19 -1.98
CA VAL A 82 -3.07 -11.05 -2.58
C VAL A 82 -4.36 -10.74 -1.82
N SER A 83 -5.11 -11.77 -1.45
CA SER A 83 -6.32 -11.61 -0.64
C SER A 83 -6.02 -10.98 0.72
N ASP A 84 -4.95 -11.41 1.38
CA ASP A 84 -4.52 -10.84 2.65
C ASP A 84 -4.10 -9.36 2.48
N MET A 85 -3.40 -9.03 1.40
CA MET A 85 -3.03 -7.65 1.11
C MET A 85 -4.26 -6.76 0.93
N LEU A 86 -5.30 -7.25 0.25
CA LEU A 86 -6.56 -6.53 0.07
C LEU A 86 -7.26 -6.26 1.40
N GLU A 87 -7.27 -7.25 2.30
CA GLU A 87 -7.89 -7.09 3.62
C GLU A 87 -7.15 -6.09 4.49
N ASN A 88 -5.84 -5.92 4.29
CA ASN A 88 -4.99 -5.06 5.11
C ASN A 88 -4.84 -3.64 4.55
N ILE A 89 -5.37 -3.35 3.36
CA ILE A 89 -5.33 -1.99 2.81
C ILE A 89 -6.44 -1.17 3.43
N GLU A 90 -6.04 -0.15 4.20
CA GLU A 90 -6.95 0.82 4.78
C GLU A 90 -7.02 2.05 3.89
N TYR A 91 -8.24 2.44 3.51
CA TYR A 91 -8.50 3.67 2.79
C TYR A 91 -9.60 4.44 3.52
N ASP A 92 -9.24 5.59 4.07
CA ASP A 92 -10.17 6.50 4.74
C ASP A 92 -10.09 7.88 4.08
N PRO A 93 -11.11 8.28 3.29
CA PRO A 93 -11.12 9.59 2.63
C PRO A 93 -11.07 10.76 3.62
N GLN A 94 -11.69 10.62 4.79
CA GLN A 94 -11.68 11.66 5.82
C GLN A 94 -10.28 11.84 6.41
N GLU A 95 -9.59 10.74 6.65
CA GLU A 95 -8.22 10.77 7.14
C GLU A 95 -7.26 11.40 6.11
N LEU A 96 -7.44 11.08 4.83
CA LEU A 96 -6.67 11.71 3.76
C LEU A 96 -6.89 13.20 3.72
N GLU A 97 -8.14 13.65 3.81
CA GLU A 97 -8.49 15.08 3.85
C GLU A 97 -7.85 15.76 5.05
N ARG A 98 -7.91 15.15 6.23
CA ARG A 98 -7.28 15.66 7.45
C ARG A 98 -5.77 15.84 7.26
N ILE A 99 -5.11 14.84 6.70
CA ILE A 99 -3.65 14.87 6.47
C ILE A 99 -3.29 15.97 5.47
N ASN A 100 -4.03 16.10 4.39
CA ASN A 100 -3.77 17.13 3.37
C ASN A 100 -4.02 18.53 3.91
N ASN A 101 -5.06 18.73 4.71
CA ASN A 101 -5.34 20.02 5.36
C ASN A 101 -4.22 20.40 6.34
N ARG A 102 -3.69 19.43 7.08
CA ARG A 102 -2.58 19.66 8.00
C ARG A 102 -1.30 20.04 7.26
N LEU A 103 -1.01 19.35 6.14
CA LEU A 103 0.14 19.67 5.28
C LEU A 103 0.01 21.08 4.69
N ASP A 104 -1.17 21.46 4.22
CA ASP A 104 -1.42 22.80 3.68
C ASP A 104 -1.18 23.88 4.75
N ALA A 105 -1.59 23.62 5.98
CA ALA A 105 -1.33 24.53 7.10
C ALA A 105 0.17 24.67 7.36
N ILE A 106 0.93 23.59 7.34
CA ILE A 106 2.38 23.59 7.51
C ILE A 106 3.06 24.37 6.40
N TYR A 107 2.71 24.13 5.13
CA TYR A 107 3.28 24.83 3.98
C TYR A 107 2.95 26.33 4.02
N THR A 108 1.75 26.69 4.41
CA THR A 108 1.34 28.09 4.56
C THR A 108 2.20 28.78 5.63
N LEU A 109 2.43 28.15 6.77
CA LEU A 109 3.29 28.69 7.82
C LEU A 109 4.74 28.81 7.39
N GLN A 110 5.27 27.84 6.66
CA GLN A 110 6.61 27.87 6.10
C GLN A 110 6.78 29.07 5.15
N GLN A 111 5.81 29.26 4.26
CA GLN A 111 5.81 30.36 3.31
C GLN A 111 5.70 31.71 4.01
N LYS A 112 4.81 31.84 4.99
CA LYS A 112 4.59 33.08 5.76
C LYS A 112 5.85 33.53 6.51
N HIS A 113 6.59 32.57 7.07
CA HIS A 113 7.78 32.85 7.88
C HIS A 113 9.09 32.67 7.10
N HIS A 114 9.04 32.37 5.79
CA HIS A 114 10.19 32.15 4.93
C HIS A 114 11.11 31.03 5.45
N VAL A 115 10.51 29.97 6.01
CA VAL A 115 11.22 28.78 6.47
C VAL A 115 10.90 27.59 5.55
N ASN A 116 11.76 26.57 5.52
CA ASN A 116 11.65 25.47 4.58
C ASN A 116 11.31 24.13 5.22
N SER A 117 11.19 24.07 6.55
CA SER A 117 10.94 22.80 7.26
C SER A 117 10.19 23.02 8.56
N VAL A 118 9.61 21.95 9.11
CA VAL A 118 8.96 21.95 10.43
C VAL A 118 9.98 22.27 11.52
N GLU A 119 11.22 21.80 11.38
CA GLU A 119 12.30 22.08 12.31
C GLU A 119 12.55 23.60 12.42
N GLU A 120 12.54 24.33 11.32
CA GLU A 120 12.69 25.77 11.30
C GLU A 120 11.49 26.48 11.94
N LEU A 121 10.26 25.98 11.71
CA LEU A 121 9.07 26.50 12.35
C LEU A 121 9.11 26.31 13.88
N VAL A 122 9.51 25.15 14.35
CA VAL A 122 9.66 24.87 15.78
C VAL A 122 10.68 25.80 16.40
N ARG A 123 11.81 25.99 15.75
CA ARG A 123 12.87 26.90 16.21
C ARG A 123 12.36 28.34 16.30
N LEU A 124 11.60 28.78 15.31
CA LEU A 124 11.01 30.12 15.30
C LEU A 124 10.03 30.31 16.46
N GLN A 125 9.20 29.31 16.76
CA GLN A 125 8.28 29.34 17.89
C GLN A 125 9.02 29.43 19.23
N GLU A 126 10.10 28.69 19.37
CA GLU A 126 10.96 28.74 20.57
C GLU A 126 11.60 30.12 20.75
N ASP A 127 12.07 30.73 19.66
CA ASP A 127 12.65 32.08 19.68
C ASP A 127 11.62 33.13 20.10
N TYR A 128 10.40 33.06 19.60
CA TYR A 128 9.32 33.96 20.02
C TYR A 128 8.98 33.76 21.47
N LYS A 129 8.92 32.55 21.94
CA LYS A 129 8.63 32.25 23.34
C LYS A 129 9.72 32.82 24.27
N ALA A 130 10.97 32.62 23.91
CA ALA A 130 12.10 33.16 24.67
C ALA A 130 12.06 34.70 24.74
N THR A 131 11.74 35.35 23.62
CA THR A 131 11.60 36.80 23.55
C THR A 131 10.48 37.29 24.47
N LEU A 132 9.32 36.64 24.45
CA LEU A 132 8.18 36.97 25.32
C LEU A 132 8.52 36.78 26.80
N ASP A 133 9.19 35.70 27.16
CA ASP A 133 9.63 35.41 28.51
C ASP A 133 10.62 36.51 29.01
N ASN A 134 11.54 36.93 28.17
CA ASN A 134 12.48 37.99 28.50
C ASN A 134 11.76 39.32 28.73
N VAL A 135 10.78 39.68 27.90
CA VAL A 135 9.98 40.89 28.07
C VAL A 135 9.16 40.81 29.33
N ALA A 136 8.55 39.67 29.64
CA ALA A 136 7.75 39.47 30.85
C ALA A 136 8.58 39.55 32.12
N ASN A 137 9.86 39.19 32.08
CA ASN A 137 10.78 39.18 33.22
C ASN A 137 11.59 40.49 33.35
N SER A 138 11.40 41.41 32.47
CA SER A 138 12.04 42.73 32.50
C SER A 138 11.20 43.68 33.30
#